data_179f02ad299e10ce6e6af5be3b63df64
#
_entry.id   179f02ad299e10ce6e6af5be3b63df64
#
_cell.length_a   1.000
_cell.length_b   1.000
_cell.length_c   1.000
_cell.angle_alpha   90.00
_cell.angle_beta   90.00
_cell.angle_gamma   90.00
#
_symmetry.space_group_name_H-M   'P 1'
#
loop_
_entity.id
_entity.type
_entity.pdbx_description
1 polymer ?
#
loop_
_entity_poly.entity_id
_entity_poly.type
_entity_poly.pdbx_seq_one_letter_code
_entity_poly.pdbx_strand_id
1 'polypeptide(L)'
;TPFVKFLQGTRQFIIPIYQRTYSWTEKQCEQLWDDIIQVAKNEEIPAHFIGSIVYIEKGLYQVSNVPQLLVIDGQQRLTTLSLLLAAYAKALEKKVDGDEITTKKINNYFLFNNEEDGEKRYKLILTQSDKDTMINLLEGRNPSERYSKNIIKNFEDFKNQISESDIDLDLLYRGICKLIIVDISLDSNHDNPQLIFESLNSTGLELSQADLIRNYVLMGLDPESQERIYKNYWYPIEDGFRHSESKTNFDRFMRDYLTLKSGKIPNIRDVYSSFKEYFAFTDKSVDDLISDIHHFSKFFTKLIFEKENDAELNKIIHHINALKVDVAYPFLLEVYVDFSNGKISREEILEIFSMVENYVFRRSMCDVPTNSLNTTFANLTTEIDKEKYLESVKAYFILNDSSRRFPSDNEFKDKFIAKDVYNTIRIRKYLLAKLENYERKEPVNIDDYTIEHIMPQNKNLSEEWKKDLGTDWNEVQEKHLHTIGNLSLTGYNSELSDKPFLEKRNMVGGFADSPIRLNGDLSKLDSWNEDEILKRANSLSNKAIKIWKYPQLSEEVLSKYTKIEDGGEEDEDDDDGLNTQWNEKLERASNEIKQIVQTLISQIDEKFECISIPHSECFYFYVKQPTERKN
;
A
#
# COMPACT_ATOMS: atom_id res chain seq x y z
N THR A 1 17.57 31.70 14.85
CA THR A 1 16.58 32.69 15.35
C THR A 1 15.81 32.09 16.52
N PRO A 2 15.63 32.79 17.67
CA PRO A 2 14.70 32.37 18.72
C PRO A 2 13.27 32.26 18.17
N PHE A 3 12.59 31.13 18.46
CA PHE A 3 11.23 30.84 17.92
C PHE A 3 10.22 31.94 18.29
N VAL A 4 10.25 32.43 19.51
CA VAL A 4 9.36 33.51 19.95
C VAL A 4 9.58 34.81 19.17
N LYS A 5 10.84 35.16 18.82
CA LYS A 5 11.13 36.31 17.94
C LYS A 5 10.64 36.09 16.51
N PHE A 6 10.71 34.86 16.02
CA PHE A 6 10.23 34.51 14.70
C PHE A 6 8.72 34.73 14.58
N LEU A 7 7.94 34.45 15.62
CA LEU A 7 6.49 34.65 15.62
C LEU A 7 6.05 36.11 15.86
N GLN A 8 6.92 36.93 16.50
CA GLN A 8 6.59 38.33 16.81
C GLN A 8 6.50 39.20 15.55
N GLY A 9 5.76 40.31 15.67
CA GLY A 9 5.50 41.23 14.58
C GLY A 9 4.24 40.87 13.79
N THR A 10 3.86 41.79 12.92
CA THR A 10 2.65 41.64 12.08
C THR A 10 3.03 40.79 10.86
N ARG A 11 2.72 39.50 10.89
CA ARG A 11 2.92 38.54 9.79
C ARG A 11 1.94 37.38 9.90
N GLN A 12 1.73 36.71 8.79
CA GLN A 12 0.85 35.54 8.73
C GLN A 12 1.57 34.37 8.03
N PHE A 13 1.62 33.22 8.70
CA PHE A 13 2.13 31.98 8.17
C PHE A 13 0.97 31.21 7.55
N ILE A 14 1.10 30.81 6.30
CA ILE A 14 0.08 30.07 5.56
C ILE A 14 0.65 28.70 5.21
N ILE A 15 -0.03 27.65 5.67
CA ILE A 15 0.25 26.29 5.23
C ILE A 15 -0.50 26.07 3.91
N PRO A 16 0.21 25.89 2.78
CA PRO A 16 -0.41 25.71 1.47
C PRO A 16 -1.26 24.44 1.41
N ILE A 17 -2.25 24.43 0.50
CA ILE A 17 -3.19 23.33 0.34
C ILE A 17 -2.53 22.01 -0.08
N TYR A 18 -1.36 22.08 -0.70
CA TYR A 18 -0.59 20.90 -1.10
C TYR A 18 0.21 20.27 0.04
N GLN A 19 0.34 20.94 1.19
CA GLN A 19 0.96 20.37 2.37
C GLN A 19 0.02 19.36 3.05
N ARG A 20 0.60 18.32 3.68
CA ARG A 20 -0.20 17.36 4.45
C ARG A 20 -0.87 18.02 5.64
N THR A 21 -2.00 17.46 6.06
CA THR A 21 -2.64 17.85 7.32
C THR A 21 -1.75 17.58 8.53
N TYR A 22 -2.09 18.19 9.65
CA TYR A 22 -1.35 18.01 10.90
C TYR A 22 -1.39 16.55 11.35
N SER A 23 -0.21 15.95 11.51
CA SER A 23 -0.05 14.50 11.69
C SER A 23 0.76 14.10 12.93
N TRP A 24 1.31 15.05 13.69
CA TRP A 24 1.98 14.74 14.94
C TRP A 24 1.00 14.13 15.93
N THR A 25 1.45 13.08 16.59
CA THR A 25 0.71 12.37 17.63
C THR A 25 1.24 12.77 19.00
N GLU A 26 0.61 12.25 20.05
CA GLU A 26 1.03 12.39 21.44
C GLU A 26 2.55 12.20 21.62
N LYS A 27 3.12 11.15 21.03
CA LYS A 27 4.55 10.84 21.15
C LYS A 27 5.49 11.99 20.74
N GLN A 28 5.21 12.67 19.61
CA GLN A 28 6.03 13.82 19.18
C GLN A 28 5.80 15.05 20.06
N CYS A 29 4.58 15.22 20.56
CA CYS A 29 4.24 16.32 21.46
C CYS A 29 4.86 16.13 22.84
N GLU A 30 4.87 14.92 23.39
CA GLU A 30 5.55 14.56 24.62
C GLU A 30 7.06 14.80 24.53
N GLN A 31 7.69 14.36 23.44
CA GLN A 31 9.12 14.62 23.22
C GLN A 31 9.42 16.13 23.22
N LEU A 32 8.61 16.92 22.51
CA LEU A 32 8.78 18.38 22.49
C LEU A 32 8.57 19.00 23.88
N TRP A 33 7.59 18.51 24.64
CA TRP A 33 7.33 18.94 26.00
C TRP A 33 8.52 18.66 26.92
N ASP A 34 9.04 17.43 26.90
CA ASP A 34 10.18 17.01 27.71
C ASP A 34 11.43 17.84 27.37
N ASP A 35 11.69 18.10 26.11
CA ASP A 35 12.78 18.96 25.66
C ASP A 35 12.64 20.38 26.21
N ILE A 36 11.43 20.96 26.17
CA ILE A 36 11.15 22.30 26.73
C ILE A 36 11.38 22.31 28.25
N ILE A 37 10.88 21.32 28.96
CA ILE A 37 11.02 21.23 30.43
C ILE A 37 12.49 21.03 30.82
N GLN A 38 13.21 20.20 30.09
CA GLN A 38 14.64 19.98 30.32
C GLN A 38 15.46 21.29 30.22
N VAL A 39 15.24 22.04 29.12
CA VAL A 39 15.99 23.31 28.95
C VAL A 39 15.50 24.42 29.86
N ALA A 40 14.21 24.36 30.27
CA ALA A 40 13.68 25.31 31.27
C ALA A 40 14.36 25.15 32.63
N LYS A 41 14.54 23.91 33.09
CA LYS A 41 15.15 23.56 34.39
C LYS A 41 16.67 23.69 34.42
N ASN A 42 17.34 23.62 33.27
CA ASN A 42 18.79 23.70 33.20
C ASN A 42 19.26 25.07 32.70
N GLU A 43 19.87 25.85 33.58
CA GLU A 43 20.40 27.20 33.25
C GLU A 43 21.66 27.13 32.38
N GLU A 44 22.40 26.03 32.40
CA GLU A 44 23.60 25.84 31.59
C GLU A 44 23.30 25.64 30.11
N ILE A 45 22.05 25.23 29.77
CA ILE A 45 21.59 25.08 28.39
C ILE A 45 21.02 26.42 27.92
N PRO A 46 21.74 27.16 27.04
CA PRO A 46 21.30 28.49 26.61
C PRO A 46 20.17 28.46 25.61
N ALA A 47 20.06 27.38 24.81
CA ALA A 47 19.07 27.23 23.75
C ALA A 47 18.89 25.76 23.35
N HIS A 48 17.72 25.43 22.82
CA HIS A 48 17.39 24.12 22.26
C HIS A 48 16.95 24.25 20.79
N PHE A 49 17.63 23.54 19.90
CA PHE A 49 17.34 23.57 18.48
C PHE A 49 16.22 22.61 18.12
N ILE A 50 15.14 23.13 17.52
CA ILE A 50 13.93 22.36 17.16
C ILE A 50 13.79 22.12 15.65
N GLY A 51 14.76 22.50 14.83
CA GLY A 51 14.78 22.30 13.39
C GLY A 51 14.61 23.58 12.58
N SER A 52 14.39 23.45 11.27
CA SER A 52 14.19 24.57 10.34
C SER A 52 12.72 24.90 10.14
N ILE A 53 12.45 26.16 9.79
CA ILE A 53 11.19 26.60 9.17
C ILE A 53 11.57 27.30 7.87
N VAL A 54 11.05 26.79 6.76
CA VAL A 54 11.32 27.29 5.42
C VAL A 54 10.05 27.86 4.82
N TYR A 55 10.13 29.06 4.28
CA TYR A 55 8.96 29.73 3.72
C TYR A 55 9.34 30.60 2.52
N ILE A 56 8.32 30.96 1.73
CA ILE A 56 8.41 31.92 0.64
C ILE A 56 7.64 33.17 1.02
N GLU A 57 8.23 34.34 0.86
CA GLU A 57 7.50 35.59 0.94
C GLU A 57 6.71 35.81 -0.36
N LYS A 58 5.39 36.01 -0.25
CA LYS A 58 4.57 36.42 -1.40
C LYS A 58 4.90 37.86 -1.78
N GLY A 59 5.80 38.01 -2.74
CA GLY A 59 6.10 39.20 -3.56
C GLY A 59 6.12 40.59 -2.91
N LEU A 60 6.99 41.46 -3.40
CA LEU A 60 7.23 42.85 -2.98
C LEU A 60 6.01 43.82 -3.17
N TYR A 61 4.91 43.36 -3.77
CA TYR A 61 3.75 44.19 -4.12
C TYR A 61 2.46 43.76 -3.43
N GLN A 62 2.51 43.41 -2.13
CA GLN A 62 1.28 43.19 -1.37
C GLN A 62 0.63 44.52 -1.00
N VAL A 63 -0.62 44.73 -1.44
CA VAL A 63 -1.47 45.83 -1.01
C VAL A 63 -1.87 45.70 0.47
N SER A 64 -1.57 44.55 1.09
CA SER A 64 -1.89 44.20 2.47
C SER A 64 -0.77 44.59 3.43
N ASN A 65 -1.12 45.20 4.56
CA ASN A 65 -0.17 45.53 5.62
C ASN A 65 0.39 44.32 6.37
N VAL A 66 -0.13 43.07 6.13
CA VAL A 66 0.32 41.83 6.75
C VAL A 66 1.09 40.99 5.74
N PRO A 67 2.41 40.85 5.88
CA PRO A 67 3.20 39.94 5.05
C PRO A 67 2.71 38.49 5.22
N GLN A 68 2.42 37.83 4.09
CA GLN A 68 2.01 36.42 4.06
C GLN A 68 3.20 35.54 3.67
N LEU A 69 3.52 34.60 4.54
CA LEU A 69 4.65 33.69 4.41
C LEU A 69 4.10 32.28 4.12
N LEU A 70 4.35 31.77 2.91
CA LEU A 70 3.96 30.40 2.54
C LEU A 70 4.97 29.40 3.12
N VAL A 71 4.56 28.58 4.05
CA VAL A 71 5.44 27.61 4.72
C VAL A 71 5.67 26.40 3.81
N ILE A 72 6.94 26.16 3.48
CA ILE A 72 7.40 25.04 2.64
C ILE A 72 7.81 23.85 3.50
N ASP A 73 8.50 24.10 4.62
CA ASP A 73 8.84 23.07 5.60
C ASP A 73 8.72 23.62 7.03
N GLY A 74 8.55 22.71 8.01
CA GLY A 74 8.40 23.04 9.42
C GLY A 74 6.95 23.24 9.88
N GLN A 75 5.95 22.96 9.05
CA GLN A 75 4.53 23.14 9.36
C GLN A 75 4.08 22.39 10.62
N GLN A 76 4.55 21.14 10.84
CA GLN A 76 4.18 20.35 12.01
C GLN A 76 4.66 21.01 13.30
N ARG A 77 5.93 21.46 13.31
CA ARG A 77 6.55 22.17 14.44
C ARG A 77 5.81 23.47 14.72
N LEU A 78 5.56 24.27 13.68
CA LEU A 78 4.87 25.55 13.81
C LEU A 78 3.45 25.37 14.37
N THR A 79 2.72 24.37 13.89
CA THR A 79 1.38 24.03 14.39
C THR A 79 1.43 23.58 15.86
N THR A 80 2.32 22.64 16.19
CA THR A 80 2.42 22.12 17.58
C THR A 80 2.78 23.20 18.57
N LEU A 81 3.75 24.07 18.23
CA LEU A 81 4.13 25.18 19.11
C LEU A 81 3.00 26.23 19.24
N SER A 82 2.22 26.44 18.18
CA SER A 82 1.02 27.30 18.27
C SER A 82 -0.05 26.70 19.19
N LEU A 83 -0.23 25.35 19.16
CA LEU A 83 -1.12 24.65 20.09
C LEU A 83 -0.65 24.75 21.54
N LEU A 84 0.65 24.59 21.79
CA LEU A 84 1.24 24.76 23.11
C LEU A 84 1.06 26.19 23.64
N LEU A 85 1.31 27.21 22.80
CA LEU A 85 1.11 28.61 23.17
C LEU A 85 -0.37 28.92 23.45
N ALA A 86 -1.30 28.32 22.71
CA ALA A 86 -2.74 28.43 22.97
C ALA A 86 -3.13 27.76 24.30
N ALA A 87 -2.59 26.58 24.61
CA ALA A 87 -2.82 25.91 25.89
C ALA A 87 -2.21 26.70 27.06
N TYR A 88 -1.02 27.26 26.87
CA TYR A 88 -0.37 28.14 27.84
C TYR A 88 -1.18 29.41 28.10
N ALA A 89 -1.72 30.07 27.06
CA ALA A 89 -2.60 31.21 27.20
C ALA A 89 -3.85 30.88 28.03
N LYS A 90 -4.43 29.68 27.83
CA LYS A 90 -5.58 29.19 28.63
C LYS A 90 -5.21 28.95 30.10
N ALA A 91 -4.01 28.50 30.39
CA ALA A 91 -3.54 28.32 31.77
C ALA A 91 -3.37 29.67 32.49
N LEU A 92 -2.89 30.70 31.79
CA LEU A 92 -2.75 32.05 32.31
C LEU A 92 -4.09 32.72 32.65
N GLU A 93 -5.21 32.35 32.02
CA GLU A 93 -6.56 32.88 32.37
C GLU A 93 -6.95 32.58 33.84
N LYS A 94 -6.35 31.56 34.46
CA LYS A 94 -6.60 31.15 35.84
C LYS A 94 -5.69 31.83 36.87
N LYS A 95 -4.66 32.56 36.43
CA LYS A 95 -3.73 33.32 37.31
C LYS A 95 -4.30 34.67 37.64
N VAL A 96 -4.04 35.15 38.86
CA VAL A 96 -4.47 36.47 39.34
C VAL A 96 -3.60 37.57 38.71
N ASP A 97 -4.21 38.73 38.37
CA ASP A 97 -3.52 39.89 37.78
C ASP A 97 -2.30 40.34 38.58
N GLY A 98 -1.18 40.49 37.91
CA GLY A 98 0.08 40.98 38.50
C GLY A 98 1.36 40.49 37.82
N ASP A 99 1.26 39.45 36.97
CA ASP A 99 2.42 38.82 36.32
C ASP A 99 2.90 39.59 35.06
N GLU A 100 4.18 39.51 34.80
CA GLU A 100 4.81 40.15 33.64
C GLU A 100 4.29 39.56 32.31
N ILE A 101 3.86 38.29 32.32
CA ILE A 101 3.33 37.54 31.18
C ILE A 101 1.83 37.31 31.36
N THR A 102 1.03 37.85 30.46
CA THR A 102 -0.42 37.75 30.50
C THR A 102 -1.00 37.04 29.27
N THR A 103 -2.19 36.45 29.38
CA THR A 103 -2.95 35.87 28.24
C THR A 103 -3.00 36.84 27.05
N LYS A 104 -3.22 38.11 27.31
CA LYS A 104 -3.24 39.16 26.29
C LYS A 104 -1.92 39.29 25.54
N LYS A 105 -0.80 39.22 26.25
CA LYS A 105 0.52 39.28 25.60
C LYS A 105 0.78 38.05 24.73
N ILE A 106 0.49 36.84 25.21
CA ILE A 106 0.67 35.62 24.42
C ILE A 106 -0.19 35.67 23.16
N ASN A 107 -1.46 36.01 23.31
CA ASN A 107 -2.38 36.13 22.18
C ASN A 107 -1.87 37.15 21.14
N ASN A 108 -1.52 38.37 21.57
CA ASN A 108 -1.12 39.46 20.67
C ASN A 108 0.22 39.19 19.97
N TYR A 109 1.17 38.58 20.66
CA TYR A 109 2.51 38.39 20.09
C TYR A 109 2.60 37.13 19.22
N PHE A 110 1.84 36.08 19.55
CA PHE A 110 2.12 34.75 18.99
C PHE A 110 0.95 34.10 18.26
N LEU A 111 -0.31 34.46 18.57
CA LEU A 111 -1.48 33.78 18.01
C LEU A 111 -2.31 34.67 17.08
N PHE A 112 -2.40 35.97 17.36
CA PHE A 112 -3.24 36.89 16.61
C PHE A 112 -2.49 38.14 16.12
N ASN A 113 -2.94 38.70 15.01
CA ASN A 113 -2.67 40.04 14.51
C ASN A 113 -3.91 40.89 14.85
N ASN A 114 -3.92 41.55 16.02
CA ASN A 114 -5.14 42.14 16.57
C ASN A 114 -5.67 43.38 15.84
N GLU A 115 -4.87 43.99 14.99
CA GLU A 115 -5.28 45.12 14.16
C GLU A 115 -5.92 44.65 12.84
N GLU A 116 -6.07 43.33 12.63
CA GLU A 116 -6.59 42.75 11.40
C GLU A 116 -7.88 41.97 11.64
N ASP A 117 -8.73 41.92 10.60
CA ASP A 117 -10.00 41.19 10.60
C ASP A 117 -9.96 39.94 9.71
N GLY A 118 -10.95 39.07 9.89
CA GLY A 118 -11.09 37.83 9.11
C GLY A 118 -9.90 36.88 9.30
N GLU A 119 -9.46 36.24 8.22
CA GLU A 119 -8.35 35.26 8.28
C GLU A 119 -7.01 35.92 8.60
N LYS A 120 -6.79 37.18 8.23
CA LYS A 120 -5.54 37.90 8.51
C LYS A 120 -5.27 38.12 10.00
N ARG A 121 -6.33 38.02 10.81
CA ARG A 121 -6.25 38.09 12.27
C ARG A 121 -5.40 36.96 12.86
N TYR A 122 -5.39 35.77 12.24
CA TYR A 122 -4.64 34.62 12.75
C TYR A 122 -3.21 34.61 12.21
N LYS A 123 -2.22 34.42 13.07
CA LYS A 123 -0.81 34.34 12.66
C LYS A 123 -0.49 33.06 11.91
N LEU A 124 -1.20 31.98 12.17
CA LEU A 124 -1.07 30.71 11.48
C LEU A 124 -2.39 30.30 10.85
N ILE A 125 -2.40 30.15 9.54
CA ILE A 125 -3.50 29.58 8.78
C ILE A 125 -3.10 28.19 8.29
N LEU A 126 -3.81 27.18 8.76
CA LEU A 126 -3.65 25.80 8.32
C LEU A 126 -4.49 25.53 7.06
N THR A 127 -4.42 24.30 6.57
CA THR A 127 -5.18 23.88 5.39
C THR A 127 -6.31 22.91 5.77
N GLN A 128 -7.35 22.85 4.95
CA GLN A 128 -8.45 21.89 5.04
C GLN A 128 -9.18 21.91 6.42
N SER A 129 -9.48 20.71 6.97
CA SER A 129 -10.13 20.57 8.28
C SER A 129 -9.29 21.09 9.45
N ASP A 130 -7.98 21.16 9.29
CA ASP A 130 -7.07 21.70 10.30
C ASP A 130 -7.30 23.20 10.48
N LYS A 131 -7.58 23.93 9.40
CA LYS A 131 -7.86 25.37 9.42
C LYS A 131 -9.05 25.68 10.32
N ASP A 132 -10.20 25.08 10.03
CA ASP A 132 -11.42 25.32 10.79
C ASP A 132 -11.29 24.85 12.24
N THR A 133 -10.59 23.72 12.44
CA THR A 133 -10.33 23.20 13.78
C THR A 133 -9.48 24.16 14.61
N MET A 134 -8.38 24.68 14.04
CA MET A 134 -7.47 25.60 14.72
C MET A 134 -8.17 26.94 15.03
N ILE A 135 -8.92 27.49 14.07
CA ILE A 135 -9.67 28.73 14.25
C ILE A 135 -10.73 28.56 15.36
N ASN A 136 -11.53 27.50 15.32
CA ASN A 136 -12.54 27.25 16.35
C ASN A 136 -11.91 27.06 17.75
N LEU A 137 -10.77 26.37 17.82
CA LEU A 137 -10.03 26.18 19.05
C LEU A 137 -9.55 27.53 19.63
N LEU A 138 -8.94 28.38 18.81
CA LEU A 138 -8.45 29.70 19.23
C LEU A 138 -9.58 30.64 19.66
N GLU A 139 -10.75 30.54 19.03
CA GLU A 139 -11.96 31.32 19.38
C GLU A 139 -12.78 30.71 20.52
N GLY A 140 -12.37 29.55 21.05
CA GLY A 140 -13.10 28.84 22.10
C GLY A 140 -14.45 28.27 21.64
N ARG A 141 -14.62 28.01 20.35
CA ARG A 141 -15.82 27.40 19.77
C ARG A 141 -15.72 25.88 19.75
N ASN A 142 -16.86 25.21 19.70
CA ASN A 142 -16.91 23.77 19.51
C ASN A 142 -16.36 23.37 18.13
N PRO A 143 -15.70 22.22 18.01
CA PRO A 143 -15.28 21.69 16.73
C PRO A 143 -16.45 21.52 15.75
N SER A 144 -16.20 21.72 14.45
CA SER A 144 -17.16 21.40 13.39
C SER A 144 -17.39 19.89 13.27
N GLU A 145 -18.38 19.43 12.47
CA GLU A 145 -18.62 17.99 12.23
C GLU A 145 -17.38 17.27 11.69
N ARG A 146 -16.60 17.97 10.87
CA ARG A 146 -15.31 17.47 10.35
C ARG A 146 -14.18 18.26 10.97
N TYR A 147 -13.49 17.68 11.92
CA TYR A 147 -12.39 18.31 12.64
C TYR A 147 -11.13 17.43 12.68
N SER A 148 -10.00 18.05 12.89
CA SER A 148 -8.70 17.39 13.09
C SER A 148 -8.61 16.82 14.50
N LYS A 149 -8.68 15.49 14.62
CA LYS A 149 -8.58 14.81 15.92
C LYS A 149 -7.24 15.08 16.61
N ASN A 150 -6.15 15.12 15.82
CA ASN A 150 -4.80 15.33 16.35
C ASN A 150 -4.64 16.74 16.93
N ILE A 151 -5.20 17.78 16.28
CA ILE A 151 -5.15 19.15 16.80
C ILE A 151 -5.86 19.24 18.15
N ILE A 152 -7.08 18.70 18.24
CA ILE A 152 -7.85 18.74 19.48
C ILE A 152 -7.17 17.92 20.58
N LYS A 153 -6.76 16.68 20.26
CA LYS A 153 -6.08 15.81 21.23
C LYS A 153 -4.81 16.45 21.77
N ASN A 154 -3.90 16.87 20.90
CA ASN A 154 -2.62 17.42 21.31
C ASN A 154 -2.77 18.75 22.09
N PHE A 155 -3.78 19.54 21.75
CA PHE A 155 -4.10 20.75 22.56
C PHE A 155 -4.57 20.38 23.96
N GLU A 156 -5.49 19.42 24.11
CA GLU A 156 -5.96 18.96 25.43
C GLU A 156 -4.82 18.30 26.21
N ASP A 157 -3.96 17.50 25.55
CA ASP A 157 -2.80 16.89 26.18
C ASP A 157 -1.84 17.97 26.76
N PHE A 158 -1.50 19.02 26.01
CA PHE A 158 -0.71 20.15 26.53
C PHE A 158 -1.40 20.85 27.68
N LYS A 159 -2.71 21.06 27.60
CA LYS A 159 -3.48 21.69 28.67
C LYS A 159 -3.47 20.85 29.95
N ASN A 160 -3.57 19.53 29.83
CA ASN A 160 -3.48 18.59 30.94
C ASN A 160 -2.07 18.58 31.52
N GLN A 161 -1.03 18.46 30.68
CA GLN A 161 0.37 18.53 31.12
C GLN A 161 0.70 19.80 31.90
N ILE A 162 0.21 20.96 31.44
CA ILE A 162 0.37 22.23 32.17
C ILE A 162 -0.35 22.21 33.51
N SER A 163 -1.55 21.62 33.59
CA SER A 163 -2.36 21.62 34.81
C SER A 163 -1.93 20.56 35.84
N GLU A 164 -1.40 19.42 35.39
CA GLU A 164 -1.06 18.28 36.23
C GLU A 164 0.39 18.28 36.71
N SER A 165 1.29 18.93 35.96
CA SER A 165 2.73 18.87 36.24
C SER A 165 3.22 19.78 37.37
N ASP A 166 2.33 20.55 38.02
CA ASP A 166 2.69 21.55 39.06
C ASP A 166 3.82 22.49 38.62
N ILE A 167 3.96 22.66 37.28
CA ILE A 167 5.04 23.47 36.70
C ILE A 167 4.75 24.96 36.87
N ASP A 168 5.76 25.70 37.32
CA ASP A 168 5.70 27.14 37.29
C ASP A 168 5.56 27.64 35.84
N LEU A 169 4.49 28.40 35.56
CA LEU A 169 4.23 28.95 34.23
C LEU A 169 5.36 29.85 33.73
N ASP A 170 6.02 30.57 34.61
CA ASP A 170 7.18 31.42 34.24
C ASP A 170 8.38 30.58 33.84
N LEU A 171 8.58 29.41 34.49
CA LEU A 171 9.61 28.45 34.12
C LEU A 171 9.31 27.85 32.73
N LEU A 172 8.05 27.44 32.47
CA LEU A 172 7.63 26.93 31.17
C LEU A 172 7.86 27.95 30.05
N TYR A 173 7.48 29.22 30.28
CA TYR A 173 7.71 30.27 29.29
C TYR A 173 9.19 30.52 29.02
N ARG A 174 10.04 30.48 30.06
CA ARG A 174 11.52 30.54 29.87
C ARG A 174 12.02 29.40 29.00
N GLY A 175 11.50 28.18 29.17
CA GLY A 175 11.80 27.04 28.29
C GLY A 175 11.39 27.30 26.84
N ILE A 176 10.18 27.79 26.61
CA ILE A 176 9.71 28.16 25.27
C ILE A 176 10.59 29.25 24.64
N CYS A 177 11.05 30.24 25.42
CA CYS A 177 11.92 31.29 24.94
C CYS A 177 13.35 30.80 24.56
N LYS A 178 13.81 29.67 25.11
CA LYS A 178 15.09 29.02 24.75
C LYS A 178 15.00 28.21 23.45
N LEU A 179 13.83 28.01 22.86
CA LEU A 179 13.71 27.32 21.58
C LEU A 179 14.27 28.17 20.44
N ILE A 180 15.11 27.53 19.61
CA ILE A 180 15.69 28.15 18.42
C ILE A 180 15.40 27.36 17.17
N ILE A 181 15.26 28.08 16.06
CA ILE A 181 15.04 27.53 14.72
C ILE A 181 16.11 28.05 13.75
N VAL A 182 16.30 27.30 12.66
CA VAL A 182 16.88 27.86 11.42
C VAL A 182 15.73 28.44 10.60
N ASP A 183 15.78 29.74 10.41
CA ASP A 183 14.80 30.57 9.72
C ASP A 183 15.31 30.77 8.27
N ILE A 184 14.61 30.18 7.28
CA ILE A 184 15.02 30.18 5.87
C ILE A 184 13.91 30.83 5.04
N SER A 185 14.20 32.01 4.52
CA SER A 185 13.35 32.71 3.54
C SER A 185 13.83 32.40 2.13
N LEU A 186 12.95 31.91 1.27
CA LEU A 186 13.21 31.65 -0.13
C LEU A 186 12.71 32.81 -0.99
N ASP A 187 13.48 33.16 -2.02
CA ASP A 187 13.05 34.12 -3.03
C ASP A 187 12.33 33.40 -4.17
N SER A 188 11.05 33.71 -4.36
CA SER A 188 10.22 33.12 -5.42
C SER A 188 10.75 33.28 -6.84
N ASN A 189 11.67 34.25 -7.09
CA ASN A 189 12.23 34.50 -8.42
C ASN A 189 13.55 33.77 -8.69
N HIS A 190 14.30 33.40 -7.64
CA HIS A 190 15.64 32.83 -7.75
C HIS A 190 15.75 31.41 -7.23
N ASP A 191 14.92 31.04 -6.26
CA ASP A 191 14.94 29.72 -5.65
C ASP A 191 13.88 28.81 -6.28
N ASN A 192 14.21 27.53 -6.43
CA ASN A 192 13.22 26.52 -6.80
C ASN A 192 12.68 25.86 -5.51
N PRO A 193 11.44 26.21 -5.08
CA PRO A 193 10.88 25.69 -3.83
C PRO A 193 10.74 24.18 -3.84
N GLN A 194 10.49 23.58 -5.01
CA GLN A 194 10.33 22.14 -5.16
C GLN A 194 11.63 21.40 -4.87
N LEU A 195 12.76 21.83 -5.45
CA LEU A 195 14.07 21.20 -5.21
C LEU A 195 14.50 21.34 -3.75
N ILE A 196 14.24 22.51 -3.14
CA ILE A 196 14.55 22.76 -1.73
C ILE A 196 13.69 21.88 -0.83
N PHE A 197 12.39 21.78 -1.12
CA PHE A 197 11.49 20.87 -0.40
C PHE A 197 11.94 19.41 -0.49
N GLU A 198 12.33 18.92 -1.67
CA GLU A 198 12.86 17.56 -1.87
C GLU A 198 14.12 17.32 -1.05
N SER A 199 15.06 18.27 -1.05
CA SER A 199 16.32 18.15 -0.30
C SER A 199 16.12 18.13 1.21
N LEU A 200 15.21 18.94 1.73
CA LEU A 200 14.92 19.02 3.17
C LEU A 200 14.18 17.78 3.68
N ASN A 201 13.26 17.24 2.89
CA ASN A 201 12.52 16.04 3.27
C ASN A 201 13.37 14.75 3.27
N SER A 202 14.53 14.76 2.61
CA SER A 202 15.48 13.63 2.67
C SER A 202 16.10 13.44 4.07
N THR A 203 15.98 14.41 4.97
CA THR A 203 16.59 14.42 6.32
C THR A 203 15.59 14.42 7.48
N GLY A 204 14.26 14.44 7.19
CA GLY A 204 13.19 14.56 8.20
C GLY A 204 12.34 13.30 8.35
N LEU A 205 11.13 13.44 8.93
CA LEU A 205 10.10 12.39 8.92
C LEU A 205 9.70 12.13 7.46
N GLU A 206 9.96 10.92 6.98
CA GLU A 206 9.69 10.52 5.60
C GLU A 206 8.23 10.85 5.22
N LEU A 207 8.06 11.62 4.15
CA LEU A 207 6.78 11.79 3.48
C LEU A 207 6.45 10.52 2.70
N SER A 208 5.15 10.21 2.58
CA SER A 208 4.72 9.16 1.66
C SER A 208 5.04 9.56 0.21
N GLN A 209 5.18 8.58 -0.66
CA GLN A 209 5.38 8.83 -2.09
C GLN A 209 4.23 9.67 -2.67
N ALA A 210 3.00 9.41 -2.23
CA ALA A 210 1.81 10.17 -2.60
C ALA A 210 1.88 11.64 -2.14
N ASP A 211 2.40 11.93 -0.95
CA ASP A 211 2.60 13.31 -0.48
C ASP A 211 3.61 14.06 -1.35
N LEU A 212 4.71 13.40 -1.73
CA LEU A 212 5.71 13.97 -2.62
C LEU A 212 5.12 14.30 -4.01
N ILE A 213 4.32 13.38 -4.56
CA ILE A 213 3.63 13.58 -5.85
C ILE A 213 2.65 14.75 -5.76
N ARG A 214 1.84 14.83 -4.70
CA ARG A 214 0.92 15.94 -4.48
C ARG A 214 1.65 17.27 -4.49
N ASN A 215 2.73 17.37 -3.73
CA ASN A 215 3.51 18.60 -3.65
C ASN A 215 4.11 18.97 -5.01
N TYR A 216 4.66 18.00 -5.72
CA TYR A 216 5.23 18.21 -7.06
C TYR A 216 4.21 18.75 -8.05
N VAL A 217 3.01 18.17 -8.07
CA VAL A 217 1.94 18.54 -9.00
C VAL A 217 1.37 19.93 -8.68
N LEU A 218 1.15 20.22 -7.40
CA LEU A 218 0.41 21.42 -7.01
C LEU A 218 1.30 22.65 -6.76
N MET A 219 2.55 22.47 -6.32
CA MET A 219 3.41 23.58 -5.88
C MET A 219 3.69 24.59 -7.00
N GLY A 220 3.80 24.13 -8.26
CA GLY A 220 4.09 24.98 -9.41
C GLY A 220 2.88 25.74 -10.00
N LEU A 221 1.66 25.50 -9.48
CA LEU A 221 0.43 26.07 -10.01
C LEU A 221 0.08 27.39 -9.30
N ASP A 222 -0.72 28.24 -9.98
CA ASP A 222 -1.33 29.40 -9.35
C ASP A 222 -2.35 28.98 -8.27
N PRO A 223 -2.66 29.83 -7.27
CA PRO A 223 -3.50 29.47 -6.13
C PRO A 223 -4.92 29.00 -6.51
N GLU A 224 -5.51 29.55 -7.56
CA GLU A 224 -6.85 29.17 -8.01
C GLU A 224 -6.84 27.76 -8.62
N SER A 225 -5.86 27.47 -9.46
CA SER A 225 -5.63 26.14 -10.03
C SER A 225 -5.27 25.10 -8.96
N GLN A 226 -4.44 25.46 -7.97
CA GLN A 226 -4.13 24.59 -6.82
C GLN A 226 -5.40 24.18 -6.09
N GLU A 227 -6.24 25.16 -5.73
CA GLU A 227 -7.47 24.90 -4.99
C GLU A 227 -8.46 24.06 -5.80
N ARG A 228 -8.63 24.36 -7.08
CA ARG A 228 -9.53 23.66 -8.00
C ARG A 228 -9.12 22.20 -8.18
N ILE A 229 -7.84 21.95 -8.52
CA ILE A 229 -7.31 20.59 -8.74
C ILE A 229 -7.35 19.79 -7.44
N TYR A 230 -6.95 20.41 -6.33
CA TYR A 230 -6.99 19.75 -5.05
C TYR A 230 -8.42 19.32 -4.67
N LYS A 231 -9.40 20.23 -4.70
CA LYS A 231 -10.78 19.95 -4.30
C LYS A 231 -11.49 18.95 -5.22
N ASN A 232 -11.27 19.07 -6.54
CA ASN A 232 -12.03 18.29 -7.51
C ASN A 232 -11.46 16.88 -7.72
N TYR A 233 -10.15 16.70 -7.55
CA TYR A 233 -9.48 15.44 -7.88
C TYR A 233 -8.66 14.88 -6.72
N TRP A 234 -7.69 15.64 -6.19
CA TRP A 234 -6.74 15.10 -5.23
C TRP A 234 -7.40 14.72 -3.89
N TYR A 235 -8.18 15.62 -3.32
CA TYR A 235 -8.90 15.33 -2.07
C TYR A 235 -9.85 14.13 -2.18
N PRO A 236 -10.65 13.94 -3.24
CA PRO A 236 -11.40 12.72 -3.46
C PRO A 236 -10.56 11.45 -3.52
N ILE A 237 -9.35 11.51 -4.10
CA ILE A 237 -8.41 10.39 -4.07
C ILE A 237 -8.02 10.08 -2.62
N GLU A 238 -7.49 11.05 -1.88
CA GLU A 238 -7.08 10.89 -0.49
C GLU A 238 -8.24 10.38 0.39
N ASP A 239 -9.44 10.93 0.22
CA ASP A 239 -10.63 10.51 0.98
C ASP A 239 -11.01 9.06 0.71
N GLY A 240 -10.82 8.59 -0.52
CA GLY A 240 -11.01 7.19 -0.90
C GLY A 240 -10.12 6.22 -0.12
N PHE A 241 -8.92 6.65 0.27
CA PHE A 241 -7.95 5.85 1.04
C PHE A 241 -8.00 6.09 2.55
N ARG A 242 -8.77 7.09 3.04
CA ARG A 242 -8.78 7.52 4.45
C ARG A 242 -9.15 6.42 5.46
N HIS A 243 -9.99 5.48 5.06
CA HIS A 243 -10.44 4.37 5.90
C HIS A 243 -9.55 3.14 5.82
N SER A 244 -8.40 3.26 5.16
CA SER A 244 -7.41 2.19 5.08
C SER A 244 -6.64 2.08 6.39
N GLU A 245 -6.53 0.87 6.92
CA GLU A 245 -5.63 0.57 8.05
C GLU A 245 -4.15 0.76 7.65
N SER A 246 -3.85 0.60 6.36
CA SER A 246 -2.52 0.77 5.80
C SER A 246 -2.35 2.13 5.13
N LYS A 247 -1.46 2.95 5.66
CA LYS A 247 -1.06 4.23 5.06
C LYS A 247 -0.35 4.06 3.70
N THR A 248 0.08 2.85 3.36
CA THR A 248 0.82 2.56 2.13
C THR A 248 -0.07 2.26 0.92
N ASN A 249 -1.39 2.14 1.09
CA ASN A 249 -2.29 1.78 -0.01
C ASN A 249 -2.33 2.84 -1.11
N PHE A 250 -2.15 4.11 -0.77
CA PHE A 250 -2.09 5.16 -1.79
C PHE A 250 -0.76 5.06 -2.59
N ASP A 251 0.37 4.84 -1.93
CA ASP A 251 1.65 4.64 -2.62
C ASP A 251 1.60 3.39 -3.52
N ARG A 252 0.95 2.31 -3.08
CA ARG A 252 0.69 1.11 -3.90
C ARG A 252 -0.16 1.44 -5.11
N PHE A 253 -1.24 2.20 -4.94
CA PHE A 253 -2.06 2.66 -6.06
C PHE A 253 -1.21 3.43 -7.09
N MET A 254 -0.40 4.38 -6.64
CA MET A 254 0.46 5.16 -7.54
C MET A 254 1.48 4.29 -8.27
N ARG A 255 2.08 3.30 -7.57
CA ARG A 255 2.97 2.31 -8.21
C ARG A 255 2.24 1.53 -9.30
N ASP A 256 1.06 1.00 -8.99
CA ASP A 256 0.30 0.16 -9.91
C ASP A 256 -0.24 0.98 -11.10
N TYR A 257 -0.63 2.24 -10.87
CA TYR A 257 -0.98 3.19 -11.93
C TYR A 257 0.21 3.45 -12.87
N LEU A 258 1.39 3.71 -12.30
CA LEU A 258 2.60 3.93 -13.11
C LEU A 258 3.01 2.66 -13.86
N THR A 259 2.91 1.50 -13.24
CA THR A 259 3.13 0.21 -13.92
C THR A 259 2.25 0.09 -15.16
N LEU A 260 0.97 0.37 -15.00
CA LEU A 260 0.01 0.35 -16.12
C LEU A 260 0.35 1.34 -17.23
N LYS A 261 0.78 2.55 -16.87
CA LYS A 261 1.04 3.62 -17.86
C LYS A 261 2.41 3.55 -18.54
N SER A 262 3.42 3.02 -17.85
CA SER A 262 4.81 2.97 -18.34
C SER A 262 5.26 1.56 -18.78
N GLY A 263 4.52 0.50 -18.42
CA GLY A 263 4.93 -0.89 -18.60
C GLY A 263 6.06 -1.34 -17.67
N LYS A 264 6.54 -0.47 -16.76
CA LYS A 264 7.62 -0.76 -15.82
C LYS A 264 7.08 -0.77 -14.39
N ILE A 265 7.55 -1.71 -13.56
CA ILE A 265 7.14 -1.82 -12.16
C ILE A 265 8.12 -1.02 -11.30
N PRO A 266 7.74 0.17 -10.78
CA PRO A 266 8.61 0.94 -9.91
C PRO A 266 8.82 0.23 -8.56
N ASN A 267 10.01 0.40 -7.95
CA ASN A 267 10.15 0.09 -6.54
C ASN A 267 9.22 1.02 -5.73
N ILE A 268 8.61 0.50 -4.68
CA ILE A 268 7.66 1.28 -3.86
C ILE A 268 8.29 2.56 -3.26
N ARG A 269 9.61 2.55 -3.05
CA ARG A 269 10.36 3.72 -2.55
C ARG A 269 10.68 4.75 -3.63
N ASP A 270 10.59 4.34 -4.91
CA ASP A 270 10.98 5.15 -6.07
C ASP A 270 9.77 5.61 -6.89
N VAL A 271 8.56 5.43 -6.36
CA VAL A 271 7.30 5.78 -7.05
C VAL A 271 7.28 7.26 -7.42
N TYR A 272 7.76 8.14 -6.55
CA TYR A 272 7.84 9.57 -6.83
C TYR A 272 8.79 9.92 -7.97
N SER A 273 10.00 9.35 -8.00
CA SER A 273 10.95 9.58 -9.10
C SER A 273 10.41 9.06 -10.42
N SER A 274 9.82 7.86 -10.40
CA SER A 274 9.17 7.28 -11.58
C SER A 274 7.97 8.10 -12.05
N PHE A 275 7.23 8.73 -11.13
CA PHE A 275 6.16 9.66 -11.49
C PHE A 275 6.69 10.91 -12.20
N LYS A 276 7.78 11.49 -11.72
CA LYS A 276 8.42 12.65 -12.37
C LYS A 276 8.87 12.34 -13.78
N GLU A 277 9.53 11.17 -13.95
CA GLU A 277 9.93 10.69 -15.26
C GLU A 277 8.72 10.54 -16.19
N TYR A 278 7.69 9.81 -15.75
CA TYR A 278 6.47 9.62 -16.54
C TYR A 278 5.83 10.96 -16.92
N PHE A 279 5.72 11.90 -15.98
CA PHE A 279 5.13 13.22 -16.22
C PHE A 279 5.95 14.05 -17.22
N ALA A 280 7.29 13.99 -17.13
CA ALA A 280 8.18 14.72 -18.04
C ALA A 280 8.09 14.21 -19.49
N PHE A 281 7.72 12.95 -19.71
CA PHE A 281 7.59 12.34 -21.03
C PHE A 281 6.14 12.31 -21.55
N THR A 282 5.17 12.74 -20.76
CA THR A 282 3.77 12.81 -21.20
C THR A 282 3.43 14.21 -21.71
N ASP A 283 2.69 14.29 -22.84
CA ASP A 283 2.15 15.56 -23.35
C ASP A 283 0.88 16.01 -22.62
N LYS A 284 0.48 15.32 -21.53
CA LYS A 284 -0.74 15.64 -20.78
C LYS A 284 -0.57 16.91 -19.95
N SER A 285 -1.62 17.71 -19.89
CA SER A 285 -1.73 18.77 -18.90
C SER A 285 -1.81 18.20 -17.48
N VAL A 286 -1.49 19.01 -16.47
CA VAL A 286 -1.66 18.61 -15.05
C VAL A 286 -3.11 18.21 -14.77
N ASP A 287 -4.09 18.96 -15.29
CA ASP A 287 -5.51 18.65 -15.12
C ASP A 287 -5.88 17.28 -15.68
N ASP A 288 -5.45 16.98 -16.91
CA ASP A 288 -5.74 15.70 -17.56
C ASP A 288 -5.09 14.53 -16.81
N LEU A 289 -3.84 14.71 -16.37
CA LEU A 289 -3.11 13.69 -15.62
C LEU A 289 -3.80 13.38 -14.28
N ILE A 290 -4.13 14.42 -13.50
CA ILE A 290 -4.73 14.21 -12.17
C ILE A 290 -6.17 13.71 -12.28
N SER A 291 -6.91 14.14 -13.31
CA SER A 291 -8.23 13.58 -13.64
C SER A 291 -8.14 12.09 -13.97
N ASP A 292 -7.13 11.67 -14.74
CA ASP A 292 -6.88 10.26 -15.09
C ASP A 292 -6.54 9.46 -13.81
N ILE A 293 -5.62 9.95 -12.98
CA ILE A 293 -5.28 9.33 -11.68
C ILE A 293 -6.53 9.19 -10.79
N HIS A 294 -7.34 10.25 -10.69
CA HIS A 294 -8.59 10.21 -9.92
C HIS A 294 -9.57 9.18 -10.48
N HIS A 295 -9.67 9.07 -11.81
CA HIS A 295 -10.51 8.06 -12.43
C HIS A 295 -10.07 6.64 -12.04
N PHE A 296 -8.79 6.32 -12.17
CA PHE A 296 -8.25 5.01 -11.81
C PHE A 296 -8.34 4.72 -10.30
N SER A 297 -8.16 5.72 -9.44
CA SER A 297 -8.23 5.55 -7.99
C SER A 297 -9.58 5.02 -7.50
N LYS A 298 -10.68 5.39 -8.17
CA LYS A 298 -12.03 4.91 -7.85
C LYS A 298 -12.17 3.40 -8.02
N PHE A 299 -11.57 2.85 -9.06
CA PHE A 299 -11.61 1.41 -9.31
C PHE A 299 -10.63 0.67 -8.42
N PHE A 300 -9.45 1.24 -8.20
CA PHE A 300 -8.48 0.66 -7.28
C PHE A 300 -9.04 0.54 -5.85
N THR A 301 -9.71 1.57 -5.35
CA THR A 301 -10.35 1.52 -4.02
C THR A 301 -11.48 0.48 -3.95
N LYS A 302 -12.24 0.29 -5.03
CA LYS A 302 -13.23 -0.80 -5.11
C LYS A 302 -12.57 -2.17 -5.05
N LEU A 303 -11.44 -2.35 -5.75
CA LEU A 303 -10.69 -3.62 -5.74
C LEU A 303 -10.14 -3.94 -4.34
N ILE A 304 -9.39 -3.02 -3.72
CA ILE A 304 -8.72 -3.31 -2.45
C ILE A 304 -9.66 -3.36 -1.25
N PHE A 305 -10.78 -2.62 -1.27
CA PHE A 305 -11.75 -2.55 -0.17
C PHE A 305 -13.01 -3.39 -0.41
N GLU A 306 -13.06 -4.14 -1.51
CA GLU A 306 -14.20 -5.02 -1.85
C GLU A 306 -15.54 -4.26 -1.86
N LYS A 307 -15.54 -3.06 -2.46
CA LYS A 307 -16.69 -2.14 -2.48
C LYS A 307 -17.36 -2.07 -3.86
N GLU A 308 -17.40 -3.19 -4.59
CA GLU A 308 -18.12 -3.25 -5.86
C GLU A 308 -19.61 -3.51 -5.60
N ASN A 309 -20.47 -2.80 -6.35
CA ASN A 309 -21.92 -2.93 -6.22
C ASN A 309 -22.45 -4.21 -6.89
N ASP A 310 -21.80 -4.69 -7.94
CA ASP A 310 -22.10 -5.99 -8.53
C ASP A 310 -21.63 -7.10 -7.58
N ALA A 311 -22.58 -7.80 -6.98
CA ALA A 311 -22.30 -8.81 -5.96
C ALA A 311 -21.45 -9.98 -6.48
N GLU A 312 -21.59 -10.35 -7.77
CA GLU A 312 -20.81 -11.43 -8.37
C GLU A 312 -19.37 -10.99 -8.61
N LEU A 313 -19.17 -9.80 -9.17
CA LEU A 313 -17.83 -9.21 -9.35
C LEU A 313 -17.15 -8.99 -8.00
N ASN A 314 -17.87 -8.45 -7.00
CA ASN A 314 -17.32 -8.23 -5.67
C ASN A 314 -16.87 -9.54 -4.99
N LYS A 315 -17.61 -10.63 -5.22
CA LYS A 315 -17.22 -11.96 -4.73
C LYS A 315 -15.92 -12.45 -5.38
N ILE A 316 -15.71 -12.22 -6.68
CA ILE A 316 -14.48 -12.61 -7.36
C ILE A 316 -13.32 -11.74 -6.85
N ILE A 317 -13.53 -10.43 -6.67
CA ILE A 317 -12.55 -9.51 -6.06
C ILE A 317 -12.13 -10.01 -4.67
N HIS A 318 -13.09 -10.37 -3.80
CA HIS A 318 -12.81 -10.96 -2.49
C HIS A 318 -11.92 -12.22 -2.60
N HIS A 319 -12.20 -13.11 -3.55
CA HIS A 319 -11.39 -14.30 -3.77
C HIS A 319 -9.96 -13.98 -4.22
N ILE A 320 -9.78 -13.00 -5.12
CA ILE A 320 -8.46 -12.55 -5.57
C ILE A 320 -7.67 -11.96 -4.39
N ASN A 321 -8.32 -11.13 -3.56
CA ASN A 321 -7.71 -10.55 -2.37
C ASN A 321 -7.30 -11.62 -1.35
N ALA A 322 -8.10 -12.67 -1.18
CA ALA A 322 -7.77 -13.80 -0.32
C ALA A 322 -6.50 -14.54 -0.78
N LEU A 323 -6.23 -14.56 -2.09
CA LEU A 323 -5.01 -15.14 -2.67
C LEU A 323 -3.77 -14.25 -2.51
N LYS A 324 -3.93 -12.96 -2.14
CA LYS A 324 -2.86 -11.97 -1.91
C LYS A 324 -1.91 -11.82 -3.10
N VAL A 325 -2.46 -11.66 -4.29
CA VAL A 325 -1.73 -11.52 -5.56
C VAL A 325 -1.76 -10.07 -6.02
N ASP A 326 -1.00 -9.24 -5.32
CA ASP A 326 -0.94 -7.79 -5.58
C ASP A 326 -0.40 -7.44 -6.97
N VAL A 327 0.42 -8.31 -7.54
CA VAL A 327 1.02 -8.12 -8.88
C VAL A 327 0.01 -8.17 -10.03
N ALA A 328 -1.19 -8.70 -9.80
CA ALA A 328 -2.28 -8.71 -10.79
C ALA A 328 -3.05 -7.38 -10.84
N TYR A 329 -2.89 -6.50 -9.82
CA TYR A 329 -3.70 -5.28 -9.74
C TYR A 329 -3.55 -4.33 -10.93
N PRO A 330 -2.36 -4.07 -11.50
CA PRO A 330 -2.26 -3.21 -12.68
C PRO A 330 -3.15 -3.70 -13.83
N PHE A 331 -3.10 -4.98 -14.14
CA PHE A 331 -3.94 -5.61 -15.17
C PHE A 331 -5.44 -5.54 -14.82
N LEU A 332 -5.81 -5.97 -13.61
CA LEU A 332 -7.20 -5.93 -13.15
C LEU A 332 -7.77 -4.51 -13.16
N LEU A 333 -6.96 -3.52 -12.82
CA LEU A 333 -7.35 -2.11 -12.84
C LEU A 333 -7.63 -1.63 -14.26
N GLU A 334 -6.81 -2.00 -15.24
CA GLU A 334 -7.04 -1.69 -16.64
C GLU A 334 -8.34 -2.31 -17.16
N VAL A 335 -8.53 -3.62 -16.93
CA VAL A 335 -9.75 -4.33 -17.32
C VAL A 335 -10.98 -3.67 -16.72
N TYR A 336 -10.89 -3.24 -15.46
CA TYR A 336 -12.00 -2.62 -14.76
C TYR A 336 -12.33 -1.23 -15.35
N VAL A 337 -11.32 -0.42 -15.67
CA VAL A 337 -11.51 0.86 -16.33
C VAL A 337 -12.08 0.66 -17.74
N ASP A 338 -11.59 -0.28 -18.51
CA ASP A 338 -12.11 -0.60 -19.84
C ASP A 338 -13.58 -1.09 -19.79
N PHE A 339 -13.94 -1.86 -18.76
CA PHE A 339 -15.34 -2.21 -18.48
C PHE A 339 -16.18 -0.96 -18.19
N SER A 340 -15.69 -0.05 -17.33
CA SER A 340 -16.43 1.17 -17.01
C SER A 340 -16.63 2.10 -18.21
N ASN A 341 -15.73 2.02 -19.17
CA ASN A 341 -15.79 2.78 -20.44
C ASN A 341 -16.62 2.06 -21.52
N GLY A 342 -17.23 0.91 -21.20
CA GLY A 342 -18.08 0.16 -22.12
C GLY A 342 -17.34 -0.59 -23.22
N LYS A 343 -16.02 -0.82 -23.08
CA LYS A 343 -15.22 -1.56 -24.07
C LYS A 343 -15.42 -3.09 -23.94
N ILE A 344 -15.75 -3.57 -22.76
CA ILE A 344 -16.06 -4.97 -22.49
C ILE A 344 -17.38 -5.09 -21.73
N SER A 345 -18.06 -6.22 -21.91
CA SER A 345 -19.32 -6.53 -21.26
C SER A 345 -19.12 -6.96 -19.80
N ARG A 346 -20.25 -7.02 -19.06
CA ARG A 346 -20.26 -7.55 -17.68
C ARG A 346 -19.79 -9.03 -17.65
N GLU A 347 -20.24 -9.82 -18.60
CA GLU A 347 -19.87 -11.23 -18.72
C GLU A 347 -18.36 -11.39 -18.94
N GLU A 348 -17.78 -10.55 -19.78
CA GLU A 348 -16.33 -10.58 -20.06
C GLU A 348 -15.49 -10.19 -18.85
N ILE A 349 -15.83 -9.12 -18.11
CA ILE A 349 -15.06 -8.76 -16.90
C ILE A 349 -15.14 -9.88 -15.84
N LEU A 350 -16.32 -10.49 -15.63
CA LEU A 350 -16.47 -11.60 -14.70
C LEU A 350 -15.60 -12.80 -15.10
N GLU A 351 -15.55 -13.12 -16.41
CA GLU A 351 -14.75 -14.22 -16.91
C GLU A 351 -13.25 -13.94 -16.79
N ILE A 352 -12.80 -12.71 -17.14
CA ILE A 352 -11.39 -12.31 -17.02
C ILE A 352 -10.93 -12.34 -15.56
N PHE A 353 -11.69 -11.75 -14.64
CA PHE A 353 -11.35 -11.76 -13.22
C PHE A 353 -11.32 -13.18 -12.65
N SER A 354 -12.31 -14.01 -13.01
CA SER A 354 -12.31 -15.43 -12.63
C SER A 354 -11.11 -16.18 -13.20
N MET A 355 -10.68 -15.84 -14.41
CA MET A 355 -9.51 -16.47 -15.05
C MET A 355 -8.21 -16.10 -14.30
N VAL A 356 -8.06 -14.86 -13.85
CA VAL A 356 -6.93 -14.44 -13.00
C VAL A 356 -6.96 -15.20 -11.66
N GLU A 357 -8.12 -15.30 -11.00
CA GLU A 357 -8.30 -16.10 -9.78
C GLU A 357 -7.85 -17.55 -10.02
N ASN A 358 -8.36 -18.17 -11.09
CA ASN A 358 -8.08 -19.56 -11.44
C ASN A 358 -6.60 -19.80 -11.75
N TYR A 359 -6.00 -18.92 -12.52
CA TYR A 359 -4.58 -18.99 -12.87
C TYR A 359 -3.69 -18.99 -11.63
N VAL A 360 -3.89 -18.00 -10.76
CA VAL A 360 -3.09 -17.86 -9.55
C VAL A 360 -3.28 -19.03 -8.61
N PHE A 361 -4.53 -19.46 -8.41
CA PHE A 361 -4.81 -20.58 -7.53
C PHE A 361 -4.23 -21.90 -8.06
N ARG A 362 -4.40 -22.22 -9.34
CA ARG A 362 -3.84 -23.45 -9.94
C ARG A 362 -2.31 -23.47 -9.83
N ARG A 363 -1.66 -22.34 -10.11
CA ARG A 363 -0.20 -22.22 -9.96
C ARG A 363 0.25 -22.49 -8.51
N SER A 364 -0.45 -21.91 -7.54
CA SER A 364 -0.17 -22.15 -6.11
C SER A 364 -0.36 -23.62 -5.73
N MET A 365 -1.37 -24.29 -6.27
CA MET A 365 -1.58 -25.71 -6.05
C MET A 365 -0.52 -26.59 -6.72
N CYS A 366 -0.02 -26.19 -7.87
CA CYS A 366 0.97 -26.93 -8.66
C CYS A 366 2.42 -26.55 -8.33
N ASP A 367 2.66 -25.77 -7.28
CA ASP A 367 3.99 -25.33 -6.84
C ASP A 367 4.76 -24.58 -7.94
N VAL A 368 4.05 -23.90 -8.86
CA VAL A 368 4.69 -23.07 -9.88
C VAL A 368 5.25 -21.80 -9.22
N PRO A 369 6.52 -21.48 -9.40
CA PRO A 369 7.17 -20.32 -8.76
C PRO A 369 6.43 -18.99 -9.02
N THR A 370 6.43 -18.09 -8.05
CA THR A 370 5.70 -16.82 -8.14
C THR A 370 6.50 -15.68 -8.77
N ASN A 371 7.80 -15.84 -8.96
CA ASN A 371 8.70 -14.82 -9.52
C ASN A 371 8.27 -14.35 -10.92
N SER A 372 7.75 -15.25 -11.75
CA SER A 372 7.27 -14.91 -13.09
C SER A 372 5.90 -14.20 -13.14
N LEU A 373 5.18 -14.08 -12.02
CA LEU A 373 3.87 -13.43 -12.01
C LEU A 373 3.96 -11.93 -12.35
N ASN A 374 5.02 -11.25 -11.91
CA ASN A 374 5.23 -9.84 -12.24
C ASN A 374 5.28 -9.63 -13.77
N THR A 375 6.17 -10.37 -14.42
CA THR A 375 6.35 -10.33 -15.88
C THR A 375 5.06 -10.77 -16.60
N THR A 376 4.40 -11.83 -16.12
CA THR A 376 3.16 -12.33 -16.73
C THR A 376 2.08 -11.25 -16.77
N PHE A 377 1.81 -10.56 -15.66
CA PHE A 377 0.76 -9.53 -15.61
C PHE A 377 1.18 -8.21 -16.26
N ALA A 378 2.46 -7.86 -16.25
CA ALA A 378 2.96 -6.70 -16.98
C ALA A 378 2.84 -6.91 -18.50
N ASN A 379 3.24 -8.08 -19.01
CA ASN A 379 3.13 -8.40 -20.43
C ASN A 379 1.67 -8.54 -20.87
N LEU A 380 0.81 -9.10 -20.01
CA LEU A 380 -0.61 -9.24 -20.31
C LEU A 380 -1.27 -7.91 -20.67
N THR A 381 -0.93 -6.82 -19.96
CA THR A 381 -1.43 -5.47 -20.26
C THR A 381 -1.01 -4.95 -21.62
N THR A 382 0.17 -5.33 -22.10
CA THR A 382 0.71 -4.84 -23.38
C THR A 382 0.34 -5.71 -24.57
N GLU A 383 0.09 -6.99 -24.36
CA GLU A 383 -0.16 -7.97 -25.43
C GLU A 383 -1.65 -8.19 -25.75
N ILE A 384 -2.57 -7.59 -24.99
CA ILE A 384 -4.02 -7.74 -25.22
C ILE A 384 -4.46 -6.98 -26.47
N ASP A 385 -5.15 -7.70 -27.37
CA ASP A 385 -5.94 -7.09 -28.43
C ASP A 385 -7.28 -6.57 -27.86
N LYS A 386 -7.41 -5.27 -27.68
CA LYS A 386 -8.61 -4.64 -27.10
C LYS A 386 -9.87 -4.77 -27.98
N GLU A 387 -9.72 -5.10 -29.26
CA GLU A 387 -10.84 -5.40 -30.16
C GLU A 387 -11.36 -6.84 -29.97
N LYS A 388 -10.51 -7.72 -29.45
CA LYS A 388 -10.82 -9.14 -29.13
C LYS A 388 -10.44 -9.48 -27.70
N TYR A 389 -10.88 -8.67 -26.77
CA TYR A 389 -10.38 -8.60 -25.42
C TYR A 389 -10.32 -9.96 -24.71
N LEU A 390 -11.49 -10.61 -24.53
CA LEU A 390 -11.56 -11.90 -23.83
C LEU A 390 -10.82 -13.01 -24.60
N GLU A 391 -10.89 -13.00 -25.93
CA GLU A 391 -10.21 -13.98 -26.78
C GLU A 391 -8.69 -13.90 -26.62
N SER A 392 -8.13 -12.67 -26.68
CA SER A 392 -6.69 -12.45 -26.53
C SER A 392 -6.17 -12.77 -25.12
N VAL A 393 -6.95 -12.45 -24.07
CA VAL A 393 -6.60 -12.85 -22.68
C VAL A 393 -6.56 -14.35 -22.53
N LYS A 394 -7.55 -15.08 -23.08
CA LYS A 394 -7.56 -16.56 -23.08
C LYS A 394 -6.35 -17.13 -23.83
N ALA A 395 -6.08 -16.59 -25.03
CA ALA A 395 -4.95 -17.03 -25.84
C ALA A 395 -3.62 -16.84 -25.12
N TYR A 396 -3.43 -15.68 -24.49
CA TYR A 396 -2.24 -15.40 -23.70
C TYR A 396 -2.00 -16.45 -22.60
N PHE A 397 -3.02 -16.76 -21.80
CA PHE A 397 -2.90 -17.74 -20.72
C PHE A 397 -2.71 -19.19 -21.23
N ILE A 398 -3.28 -19.54 -22.37
CA ILE A 398 -3.14 -20.90 -22.95
C ILE A 398 -1.76 -21.10 -23.58
N LEU A 399 -1.21 -20.05 -24.22
CA LEU A 399 0.06 -20.12 -24.95
C LEU A 399 1.29 -19.98 -24.06
N ASN A 400 1.12 -19.44 -22.83
CA ASN A 400 2.23 -19.38 -21.88
C ASN A 400 2.64 -20.77 -21.41
N ASP A 401 3.94 -21.01 -21.41
CA ASP A 401 4.55 -22.28 -21.00
C ASP A 401 5.50 -22.13 -19.79
N SER A 402 6.27 -23.16 -19.49
CA SER A 402 7.34 -23.19 -18.49
C SER A 402 6.94 -22.56 -17.16
N SER A 403 7.63 -21.54 -16.68
CA SER A 403 7.37 -20.86 -15.41
C SER A 403 6.14 -19.93 -15.47
N ARG A 404 5.62 -19.59 -16.65
CA ARG A 404 4.44 -18.75 -16.87
C ARG A 404 3.17 -19.55 -17.21
N ARG A 405 3.26 -20.87 -17.33
CA ARG A 405 2.13 -21.74 -17.76
C ARG A 405 0.92 -21.63 -16.85
N PHE A 406 -0.23 -21.77 -17.44
CA PHE A 406 -1.48 -22.06 -16.74
C PHE A 406 -1.56 -23.60 -16.53
N PRO A 407 -1.50 -24.13 -15.29
CA PRO A 407 -1.51 -25.57 -15.08
C PRO A 407 -2.74 -26.26 -15.67
N SER A 408 -2.53 -27.32 -16.45
CA SER A 408 -3.59 -28.10 -17.08
C SER A 408 -4.48 -28.81 -16.06
N ASP A 409 -5.63 -29.33 -16.51
CA ASP A 409 -6.54 -30.07 -15.64
C ASP A 409 -5.91 -31.32 -15.05
N ASN A 410 -5.06 -32.04 -15.80
CA ASN A 410 -4.38 -33.24 -15.32
C ASN A 410 -3.33 -32.88 -14.25
N GLU A 411 -2.42 -31.94 -14.55
CA GLU A 411 -1.40 -31.47 -13.60
C GLU A 411 -2.07 -30.96 -12.30
N PHE A 412 -3.12 -30.17 -12.44
CA PHE A 412 -3.84 -29.61 -11.31
C PHE A 412 -4.52 -30.69 -10.44
N LYS A 413 -5.16 -31.70 -11.05
CA LYS A 413 -5.77 -32.83 -10.30
C LYS A 413 -4.73 -33.61 -9.51
N ASP A 414 -3.64 -33.99 -10.16
CA ASP A 414 -2.59 -34.81 -9.52
C ASP A 414 -2.01 -34.08 -8.31
N LYS A 415 -1.69 -32.81 -8.48
CA LYS A 415 -1.17 -31.96 -7.38
C LYS A 415 -2.23 -31.71 -6.31
N PHE A 416 -3.48 -31.47 -6.69
CA PHE A 416 -4.58 -31.24 -5.75
C PHE A 416 -4.82 -32.42 -4.80
N ILE A 417 -4.68 -33.65 -5.29
CA ILE A 417 -4.82 -34.86 -4.49
C ILE A 417 -3.65 -35.05 -3.51
N ALA A 418 -2.43 -34.76 -3.95
CA ALA A 418 -1.22 -35.09 -3.22
C ALA A 418 -0.69 -33.96 -2.32
N LYS A 419 -1.10 -32.70 -2.55
CA LYS A 419 -0.53 -31.54 -1.87
C LYS A 419 -0.86 -31.51 -0.38
N ASP A 420 0.15 -31.14 0.43
CA ASP A 420 -0.05 -30.72 1.82
C ASP A 420 -0.77 -29.35 1.83
N VAL A 421 -2.09 -29.42 1.94
CA VAL A 421 -2.97 -28.23 1.97
C VAL A 421 -2.96 -27.57 3.34
N TYR A 422 -2.83 -28.37 4.40
CA TYR A 422 -2.98 -27.88 5.77
C TYR A 422 -1.90 -26.87 6.16
N ASN A 423 -0.65 -27.10 5.77
CA ASN A 423 0.47 -26.23 6.09
C ASN A 423 0.60 -25.04 5.13
N THR A 424 -0.11 -25.05 3.99
CA THR A 424 -0.13 -23.94 3.04
C THR A 424 -1.11 -22.84 3.51
N ILE A 425 -0.67 -22.03 4.50
CA ILE A 425 -1.50 -21.12 5.28
C ILE A 425 -2.37 -20.17 4.45
N ARG A 426 -1.87 -19.66 3.32
CA ARG A 426 -2.58 -18.64 2.51
C ARG A 426 -3.83 -19.18 1.83
N ILE A 427 -3.79 -20.43 1.32
CA ILE A 427 -4.85 -20.95 0.44
C ILE A 427 -5.84 -21.87 1.13
N ARG A 428 -5.55 -22.45 2.31
CA ARG A 428 -6.37 -23.48 2.94
C ARG A 428 -7.82 -23.04 3.25
N LYS A 429 -7.99 -21.84 3.85
CA LYS A 429 -9.33 -21.31 4.13
C LYS A 429 -10.08 -20.99 2.83
N TYR A 430 -9.43 -20.29 1.90
CA TYR A 430 -9.99 -19.99 0.59
C TYR A 430 -10.43 -21.25 -0.15
N LEU A 431 -9.57 -22.27 -0.22
CA LEU A 431 -9.86 -23.55 -0.86
C LEU A 431 -11.09 -24.22 -0.27
N LEU A 432 -11.14 -24.37 1.05
CA LEU A 432 -12.27 -25.05 1.73
C LEU A 432 -13.55 -24.24 1.59
N ALA A 433 -13.51 -22.91 1.64
CA ALA A 433 -14.65 -22.04 1.40
C ALA A 433 -15.24 -22.23 0.00
N LYS A 434 -14.37 -22.28 -1.01
CA LYS A 434 -14.80 -22.49 -2.43
C LYS A 434 -15.41 -23.87 -2.63
N LEU A 435 -14.82 -24.93 -2.05
CA LEU A 435 -15.35 -26.29 -2.14
C LEU A 435 -16.69 -26.44 -1.43
N GLU A 436 -16.82 -25.87 -0.22
CA GLU A 436 -18.03 -25.91 0.59
C GLU A 436 -19.19 -25.18 -0.10
N ASN A 437 -18.90 -24.00 -0.67
CA ASN A 437 -19.90 -23.12 -1.25
C ASN A 437 -20.17 -23.37 -2.75
N TYR A 438 -19.51 -24.35 -3.36
CA TYR A 438 -19.75 -24.68 -4.77
C TYR A 438 -21.18 -25.11 -5.01
N GLU A 439 -21.87 -24.45 -5.97
CA GLU A 439 -23.30 -24.68 -6.31
C GLU A 439 -24.25 -24.55 -5.10
N ARG A 440 -23.85 -23.81 -4.05
CA ARG A 440 -24.69 -23.51 -2.91
C ARG A 440 -25.47 -22.21 -3.18
N LYS A 441 -26.81 -22.27 -3.13
CA LYS A 441 -27.65 -21.07 -3.31
C LYS A 441 -27.51 -20.10 -2.13
N GLU A 442 -27.34 -20.66 -0.93
CA GLU A 442 -27.12 -19.90 0.32
C GLU A 442 -25.70 -20.21 0.82
N PRO A 443 -24.70 -19.35 0.56
CA PRO A 443 -23.33 -19.56 1.00
C PRO A 443 -23.23 -19.62 2.53
N VAL A 444 -22.39 -20.52 3.03
CA VAL A 444 -22.03 -20.61 4.44
C VAL A 444 -20.76 -19.81 4.67
N ASN A 445 -20.78 -18.93 5.68
CA ASN A 445 -19.54 -18.34 6.19
C ASN A 445 -18.79 -19.43 6.96
N ILE A 446 -17.55 -19.70 6.56
CA ILE A 446 -16.69 -20.71 7.20
C ILE A 446 -15.75 -20.14 8.29
N ASP A 447 -15.82 -18.85 8.58
CA ASP A 447 -14.90 -18.21 9.52
C ASP A 447 -15.02 -18.78 10.94
N ASP A 448 -16.23 -19.20 11.31
CA ASP A 448 -16.53 -19.83 12.61
C ASP A 448 -16.17 -21.32 12.65
N TYR A 449 -15.77 -21.91 11.53
CA TYR A 449 -15.38 -23.31 11.45
C TYR A 449 -13.86 -23.47 11.52
N THR A 450 -13.44 -24.58 12.10
CA THR A 450 -12.04 -25.01 12.15
C THR A 450 -11.80 -26.16 11.18
N ILE A 451 -10.54 -26.35 10.77
CA ILE A 451 -10.15 -27.47 9.91
C ILE A 451 -10.02 -28.71 10.78
N GLU A 452 -10.76 -29.74 10.43
CA GLU A 452 -10.73 -31.06 11.04
C GLU A 452 -9.88 -32.02 10.22
N HIS A 453 -9.00 -32.75 10.90
CA HIS A 453 -8.34 -33.92 10.34
C HIS A 453 -9.21 -35.15 10.62
N ILE A 454 -9.78 -35.74 9.59
CA ILE A 454 -10.65 -36.92 9.73
C ILE A 454 -9.85 -38.04 10.39
N MET A 455 -8.74 -38.47 9.79
CA MET A 455 -7.69 -39.25 10.43
C MET A 455 -6.84 -38.30 11.29
N PRO A 456 -6.72 -38.54 12.61
CA PRO A 456 -6.16 -37.56 13.53
C PRO A 456 -4.66 -37.34 13.36
N GLN A 457 -4.19 -36.20 13.88
CA GLN A 457 -2.76 -35.80 13.85
C GLN A 457 -1.90 -36.52 14.90
N ASN A 458 -2.52 -37.19 15.88
CA ASN A 458 -1.80 -37.92 16.89
C ASN A 458 -0.97 -39.05 16.27
N LYS A 459 0.35 -39.02 16.45
CA LYS A 459 1.24 -40.07 15.92
C LYS A 459 0.99 -41.44 16.57
N ASN A 460 0.43 -41.45 17.79
CA ASN A 460 0.05 -42.67 18.50
C ASN A 460 -1.43 -42.94 18.26
N LEU A 461 -1.77 -43.44 17.10
CA LEU A 461 -3.13 -43.81 16.75
C LEU A 461 -3.66 -44.93 17.62
N SER A 462 -4.99 -44.92 17.93
CA SER A 462 -5.67 -46.02 18.60
C SER A 462 -5.63 -47.32 17.78
N GLU A 463 -5.81 -48.45 18.45
CA GLU A 463 -5.83 -49.75 17.75
C GLU A 463 -6.98 -49.84 16.73
N GLU A 464 -8.07 -49.11 16.94
CA GLU A 464 -9.17 -49.01 16.00
C GLU A 464 -8.74 -48.28 14.72
N TRP A 465 -8.01 -47.15 14.87
CA TRP A 465 -7.43 -46.44 13.74
C TRP A 465 -6.43 -47.28 12.95
N LYS A 466 -5.54 -47.99 13.66
CA LYS A 466 -4.56 -48.88 13.02
C LYS A 466 -5.23 -50.00 12.25
N LYS A 467 -6.32 -50.54 12.79
CA LYS A 467 -7.10 -51.57 12.14
C LYS A 467 -7.78 -51.03 10.86
N ASP A 468 -8.36 -49.85 10.92
CA ASP A 468 -9.02 -49.24 9.77
C ASP A 468 -8.05 -48.88 8.65
N LEU A 469 -6.86 -48.34 8.98
CA LEU A 469 -5.83 -47.94 8.03
C LEU A 469 -4.98 -49.13 7.52
N GLY A 470 -5.00 -50.30 8.20
CA GLY A 470 -4.26 -51.47 7.80
C GLY A 470 -2.83 -51.57 8.35
N THR A 471 -2.06 -52.55 7.81
CA THR A 471 -0.70 -52.82 8.27
C THR A 471 0.26 -51.64 8.09
N ASP A 472 0.05 -50.85 7.06
CA ASP A 472 0.92 -49.76 6.67
C ASP A 472 0.40 -48.40 7.16
N TRP A 473 -0.38 -48.44 8.25
CA TRP A 473 -1.07 -47.27 8.83
C TRP A 473 -0.15 -46.04 9.03
N ASN A 474 1.10 -46.25 9.36
CA ASN A 474 2.07 -45.18 9.61
C ASN A 474 2.43 -44.44 8.28
N GLU A 475 2.65 -45.20 7.21
CA GLU A 475 2.91 -44.63 5.87
C GLU A 475 1.67 -43.92 5.34
N VAL A 476 0.49 -44.51 5.53
CA VAL A 476 -0.78 -43.88 5.15
C VAL A 476 -0.99 -42.57 5.90
N GLN A 477 -0.71 -42.53 7.21
CA GLN A 477 -0.81 -41.31 8.00
C GLN A 477 0.18 -40.26 7.51
N GLU A 478 1.45 -40.60 7.37
CA GLU A 478 2.49 -39.66 6.94
C GLU A 478 2.15 -39.07 5.55
N LYS A 479 1.69 -39.89 4.62
CA LYS A 479 1.39 -39.48 3.25
C LYS A 479 0.15 -38.64 3.11
N HIS A 480 -0.93 -38.96 3.85
CA HIS A 480 -2.25 -38.39 3.61
C HIS A 480 -2.76 -37.44 4.68
N LEU A 481 -2.06 -37.31 5.81
CA LEU A 481 -2.52 -36.53 6.98
C LEU A 481 -3.00 -35.12 6.61
N HIS A 482 -2.22 -34.42 5.82
CA HIS A 482 -2.42 -33.00 5.48
C HIS A 482 -2.99 -32.78 4.07
N THR A 483 -3.36 -33.85 3.37
CA THR A 483 -3.95 -33.76 2.04
C THR A 483 -5.45 -33.45 2.12
N ILE A 484 -6.00 -32.90 1.03
CA ILE A 484 -7.41 -32.50 0.96
C ILE A 484 -8.36 -33.67 1.21
N GLY A 485 -7.94 -34.90 0.90
CA GLY A 485 -8.73 -36.09 1.14
C GLY A 485 -9.04 -36.30 2.62
N ASN A 486 -8.11 -35.94 3.51
CA ASN A 486 -8.24 -36.10 4.95
C ASN A 486 -8.72 -34.84 5.71
N LEU A 487 -8.96 -33.73 5.01
CA LEU A 487 -9.35 -32.46 5.63
C LEU A 487 -10.84 -32.18 5.46
N SER A 488 -11.46 -31.62 6.50
CA SER A 488 -12.83 -31.14 6.47
C SER A 488 -13.01 -29.90 7.35
N LEU A 489 -14.26 -29.45 7.53
CA LEU A 489 -14.62 -28.31 8.39
C LEU A 489 -15.55 -28.80 9.51
N THR A 490 -15.33 -28.29 10.73
CA THR A 490 -16.18 -28.56 11.87
C THR A 490 -16.22 -27.39 12.85
N GLY A 491 -17.32 -27.26 13.58
CA GLY A 491 -17.41 -26.41 14.77
C GLY A 491 -17.05 -27.14 16.08
N TYR A 492 -16.78 -28.45 16.02
CA TYR A 492 -16.61 -29.34 17.17
C TYR A 492 -15.24 -30.04 17.20
N ASN A 493 -14.20 -29.33 16.81
CA ASN A 493 -12.85 -29.90 16.64
C ASN A 493 -12.29 -30.48 17.94
N SER A 494 -12.50 -29.81 19.08
CA SER A 494 -12.08 -30.27 20.41
C SER A 494 -12.77 -31.55 20.83
N GLU A 495 -14.04 -31.71 20.47
CA GLU A 495 -14.85 -32.88 20.84
C GLU A 495 -14.58 -34.08 19.90
N LEU A 496 -14.28 -33.82 18.63
CA LEU A 496 -13.86 -34.83 17.66
C LEU A 496 -12.49 -35.43 18.02
N SER A 497 -11.51 -34.54 18.27
CA SER A 497 -10.15 -34.91 18.72
C SER A 497 -9.57 -36.13 17.94
N ASP A 498 -9.02 -37.11 18.60
CA ASP A 498 -8.45 -38.34 18.04
C ASP A 498 -9.36 -39.56 18.11
N LYS A 499 -10.66 -39.35 18.33
CA LYS A 499 -11.67 -40.41 18.40
C LYS A 499 -11.72 -41.26 17.14
N PRO A 500 -12.10 -42.56 17.25
CA PRO A 500 -12.33 -43.43 16.08
C PRO A 500 -13.31 -42.84 15.10
N PHE A 501 -13.16 -43.18 13.79
CA PHE A 501 -13.98 -42.60 12.71
C PHE A 501 -15.48 -42.72 12.95
N LEU A 502 -15.97 -43.89 13.36
CA LEU A 502 -17.39 -44.11 13.61
C LEU A 502 -17.92 -43.26 14.78
N GLU A 503 -17.10 -43.00 15.77
CA GLU A 503 -17.45 -42.10 16.88
C GLU A 503 -17.53 -40.66 16.38
N LYS A 504 -16.51 -40.18 15.65
CA LYS A 504 -16.51 -38.85 15.02
C LYS A 504 -17.74 -38.66 14.09
N ARG A 505 -18.15 -39.70 13.39
CA ARG A 505 -19.33 -39.68 12.53
C ARG A 505 -20.62 -39.53 13.32
N ASN A 506 -20.82 -40.33 14.34
CA ASN A 506 -22.13 -40.55 14.98
C ASN A 506 -22.38 -39.68 16.21
N MET A 507 -21.35 -39.05 16.79
CA MET A 507 -21.53 -38.18 17.97
C MET A 507 -22.35 -36.93 17.61
N VAL A 508 -22.91 -36.27 18.65
CA VAL A 508 -23.60 -34.99 18.48
C VAL A 508 -22.61 -33.95 17.92
N GLY A 509 -22.96 -33.27 16.84
CA GLY A 509 -22.09 -32.37 16.11
C GLY A 509 -21.02 -33.05 15.25
N GLY A 510 -21.05 -34.39 15.14
CA GLY A 510 -20.19 -35.18 14.27
C GLY A 510 -20.54 -35.06 12.78
N PHE A 511 -19.86 -35.87 11.96
CA PHE A 511 -20.02 -35.75 10.50
C PHE A 511 -21.44 -36.03 9.99
N ALA A 512 -22.20 -36.88 10.67
CA ALA A 512 -23.58 -37.19 10.31
C ALA A 512 -24.56 -36.05 10.62
N ASP A 513 -24.31 -35.28 11.65
CA ASP A 513 -25.13 -34.12 12.06
C ASP A 513 -24.70 -32.81 11.41
N SER A 514 -23.57 -32.80 10.72
CA SER A 514 -22.91 -31.57 10.23
C SER A 514 -23.69 -30.94 9.07
N PRO A 515 -23.99 -29.64 9.08
CA PRO A 515 -24.60 -28.91 7.96
C PRO A 515 -23.58 -28.64 6.84
N ILE A 516 -22.31 -28.99 7.03
CA ILE A 516 -21.22 -28.78 6.08
C ILE A 516 -21.28 -29.84 4.98
N ARG A 517 -21.35 -29.40 3.72
CA ARG A 517 -21.42 -30.30 2.56
C ARG A 517 -20.18 -31.17 2.38
N LEU A 518 -19.02 -30.66 2.80
CA LEU A 518 -17.76 -31.42 2.82
C LEU A 518 -17.82 -32.65 3.74
N ASN A 519 -18.77 -32.69 4.68
CA ASN A 519 -19.02 -33.82 5.58
C ASN A 519 -20.10 -34.78 5.07
N GLY A 520 -20.84 -34.40 4.01
CA GLY A 520 -21.99 -35.18 3.54
C GLY A 520 -21.65 -36.59 3.08
N ASP A 521 -20.50 -36.80 2.44
CA ASP A 521 -20.04 -38.13 2.04
C ASP A 521 -19.52 -38.94 3.23
N LEU A 522 -18.91 -38.28 4.22
CA LEU A 522 -18.39 -38.93 5.44
C LEU A 522 -19.50 -39.57 6.27
N SER A 523 -20.70 -38.98 6.27
CA SER A 523 -21.85 -39.47 7.02
C SER A 523 -22.31 -40.88 6.60
N LYS A 524 -21.90 -41.35 5.42
CA LYS A 524 -22.34 -42.62 4.81
C LYS A 524 -21.28 -43.72 4.91
N LEU A 525 -20.08 -43.41 5.36
CA LEU A 525 -18.95 -44.35 5.42
C LEU A 525 -18.93 -45.10 6.76
N ASP A 526 -18.56 -46.37 6.74
CA ASP A 526 -18.44 -47.23 7.94
C ASP A 526 -16.99 -47.38 8.40
N SER A 527 -16.01 -46.94 7.61
CA SER A 527 -14.59 -46.95 7.96
C SER A 527 -13.85 -45.81 7.25
N TRP A 528 -12.66 -45.47 7.73
CA TRP A 528 -11.81 -44.49 7.09
C TRP A 528 -10.41 -45.04 6.87
N ASN A 529 -10.07 -45.31 5.61
CA ASN A 529 -8.80 -45.91 5.20
C ASN A 529 -8.21 -45.19 4.00
N GLU A 530 -7.07 -45.66 3.48
CA GLU A 530 -6.40 -45.01 2.34
C GLU A 530 -7.28 -44.92 1.11
N ASP A 531 -8.02 -46.00 0.80
CA ASP A 531 -8.93 -46.02 -0.35
C ASP A 531 -10.01 -44.94 -0.25
N GLU A 532 -10.65 -44.78 0.93
CA GLU A 532 -11.67 -43.75 1.13
C GLU A 532 -11.07 -42.32 1.12
N ILE A 533 -9.87 -42.12 1.63
CA ILE A 533 -9.14 -40.86 1.52
C ILE A 533 -8.89 -40.49 0.05
N LEU A 534 -8.39 -41.45 -0.73
CA LEU A 534 -8.11 -41.25 -2.17
C LEU A 534 -9.39 -41.09 -3.00
N LYS A 535 -10.43 -41.84 -2.72
CA LYS A 535 -11.74 -41.66 -3.38
C LYS A 535 -12.31 -40.27 -3.13
N ARG A 536 -12.26 -39.81 -1.89
CA ARG A 536 -12.71 -38.46 -1.55
C ARG A 536 -11.83 -37.40 -2.20
N ALA A 537 -10.49 -37.52 -2.17
CA ALA A 537 -9.57 -36.59 -2.84
C ALA A 537 -9.86 -36.51 -4.34
N ASN A 538 -10.09 -37.64 -5.02
CA ASN A 538 -10.49 -37.69 -6.43
C ASN A 538 -11.85 -37.02 -6.69
N SER A 539 -12.85 -37.25 -5.83
CA SER A 539 -14.15 -36.59 -5.93
C SER A 539 -14.00 -35.07 -5.81
N LEU A 540 -13.21 -34.58 -4.82
CA LEU A 540 -12.96 -33.18 -4.62
C LEU A 540 -12.12 -32.56 -5.75
N SER A 541 -11.15 -33.29 -6.34
CA SER A 541 -10.36 -32.80 -7.48
C SER A 541 -11.23 -32.66 -8.75
N ASN A 542 -12.17 -33.54 -8.97
CA ASN A 542 -13.16 -33.43 -10.07
C ASN A 542 -14.12 -32.24 -9.86
N LYS A 543 -14.42 -31.86 -8.61
CA LYS A 543 -15.13 -30.62 -8.28
C LYS A 543 -14.22 -29.41 -8.52
N ALA A 544 -12.96 -29.50 -8.11
CA ALA A 544 -11.97 -28.42 -8.22
C ALA A 544 -11.76 -27.93 -9.66
N ILE A 545 -11.65 -28.81 -10.66
CA ILE A 545 -11.52 -28.39 -12.06
C ILE A 545 -12.74 -27.65 -12.60
N LYS A 546 -13.92 -27.89 -12.00
CA LYS A 546 -15.16 -27.18 -12.37
C LYS A 546 -15.22 -25.79 -11.70
N ILE A 547 -14.63 -25.64 -10.54
CA ILE A 547 -14.54 -24.38 -9.78
C ILE A 547 -13.46 -23.49 -10.39
N TRP A 548 -12.24 -23.98 -10.52
CA TRP A 548 -11.08 -23.28 -11.07
C TRP A 548 -10.82 -23.73 -12.50
N LYS A 549 -11.63 -23.24 -13.42
CA LYS A 549 -11.63 -23.68 -14.82
C LYS A 549 -10.33 -23.32 -15.54
N TYR A 550 -9.88 -24.19 -16.41
CA TYR A 550 -8.85 -23.89 -17.42
C TYR A 550 -9.51 -23.09 -18.57
N PRO A 551 -8.85 -22.03 -19.12
CA PRO A 551 -9.40 -21.30 -20.25
C PRO A 551 -9.54 -22.19 -21.49
N GLN A 552 -10.58 -21.93 -22.29
CA GLN A 552 -10.89 -22.71 -23.48
C GLN A 552 -10.95 -21.80 -24.70
N LEU A 553 -10.23 -22.18 -25.76
CA LEU A 553 -10.33 -21.64 -27.11
C LEU A 553 -10.26 -22.80 -28.12
N SER A 554 -10.87 -22.62 -29.31
CA SER A 554 -10.66 -23.57 -30.40
C SER A 554 -9.24 -23.44 -30.98
N GLU A 555 -8.71 -24.55 -31.48
CA GLU A 555 -7.40 -24.57 -32.13
C GLU A 555 -7.31 -23.57 -33.30
N GLU A 556 -8.41 -23.40 -34.05
CA GLU A 556 -8.50 -22.40 -35.13
C GLU A 556 -8.30 -20.97 -34.64
N VAL A 557 -8.87 -20.62 -33.46
CA VAL A 557 -8.71 -19.31 -32.86
C VAL A 557 -7.32 -19.17 -32.27
N LEU A 558 -6.84 -20.19 -31.55
CA LEU A 558 -5.55 -20.18 -30.89
C LEU A 558 -4.38 -20.01 -31.88
N SER A 559 -4.50 -20.65 -33.07
CA SER A 559 -3.49 -20.52 -34.14
C SER A 559 -3.28 -19.08 -34.65
N LYS A 560 -4.26 -18.17 -34.45
CA LYS A 560 -4.13 -16.76 -34.82
C LYS A 560 -3.24 -15.97 -33.87
N TYR A 561 -3.04 -16.46 -32.66
CA TYR A 561 -2.23 -15.86 -31.59
C TYR A 561 -0.86 -16.52 -31.45
N THR A 562 -0.66 -17.67 -32.08
CA THR A 562 0.66 -18.32 -32.10
C THR A 562 1.57 -17.48 -32.98
N LYS A 563 2.58 -16.82 -32.37
CA LYS A 563 3.63 -16.14 -33.12
C LYS A 563 4.31 -17.20 -34.00
N ILE A 564 4.45 -16.96 -35.29
CA ILE A 564 5.31 -17.81 -36.14
C ILE A 564 6.71 -17.62 -35.57
N GLU A 565 7.27 -18.70 -35.02
CA GLU A 565 8.66 -18.73 -34.58
C GLU A 565 9.55 -18.53 -35.83
N ASP A 566 9.94 -17.28 -36.08
CA ASP A 566 11.20 -17.04 -36.78
C ASP A 566 12.30 -17.39 -35.78
N GLY A 567 13.03 -18.48 -36.07
CA GLY A 567 13.95 -19.17 -35.19
C GLY A 567 14.92 -18.22 -34.46
N GLY A 568 14.69 -18.05 -33.19
CA GLY A 568 15.47 -17.26 -32.26
C GLY A 568 15.41 -17.88 -30.87
N GLU A 569 16.53 -18.20 -30.38
CA GLU A 569 16.99 -18.86 -29.17
C GLU A 569 16.12 -18.78 -27.93
N GLU A 570 16.08 -19.87 -27.17
CA GLU A 570 15.42 -20.01 -25.86
C GLU A 570 15.88 -18.91 -24.90
N ASP A 571 14.95 -18.09 -24.40
CA ASP A 571 15.21 -17.09 -23.37
C ASP A 571 15.53 -17.76 -22.04
N GLU A 572 16.81 -17.90 -21.73
CA GLU A 572 17.29 -18.08 -20.37
C GLU A 572 17.10 -16.77 -19.59
N ASP A 573 16.53 -16.89 -18.40
CA ASP A 573 16.34 -15.90 -17.31
C ASP A 573 16.54 -14.40 -17.62
N ASP A 574 15.43 -13.66 -17.61
CA ASP A 574 15.30 -12.19 -17.78
C ASP A 574 16.14 -11.34 -16.80
N ASP A 575 17.44 -11.22 -17.08
CA ASP A 575 18.26 -10.07 -16.70
C ASP A 575 18.60 -9.18 -17.94
N ASP A 576 18.11 -9.55 -19.12
CA ASP A 576 18.54 -9.03 -20.43
C ASP A 576 17.67 -7.89 -21.02
N GLY A 577 16.50 -7.57 -20.46
CA GLY A 577 15.66 -6.49 -21.00
C GLY A 577 16.33 -5.10 -20.96
N LEU A 578 17.19 -4.87 -19.99
CA LEU A 578 18.00 -3.64 -19.86
C LEU A 578 19.17 -3.61 -20.85
N ASN A 579 19.76 -4.76 -21.15
CA ASN A 579 20.84 -4.92 -22.11
C ASN A 579 20.37 -4.60 -23.54
N THR A 580 19.17 -5.04 -23.90
CA THR A 580 18.60 -4.82 -25.25
C THR A 580 18.31 -3.32 -25.48
N GLN A 581 17.70 -2.61 -24.52
CA GLN A 581 17.40 -1.18 -24.64
C GLN A 581 18.68 -0.31 -24.69
N TRP A 582 19.72 -0.70 -23.94
CA TRP A 582 20.98 0.02 -23.97
C TRP A 582 21.71 -0.20 -25.28
N ASN A 583 21.74 -1.42 -25.80
CA ASN A 583 22.35 -1.74 -27.08
C ASN A 583 21.65 -1.00 -28.23
N GLU A 584 20.32 -0.93 -28.22
CA GLU A 584 19.58 -0.12 -29.21
C GLU A 584 19.89 1.38 -29.13
N LYS A 585 20.04 1.94 -27.91
CA LYS A 585 20.47 3.34 -27.74
C LYS A 585 21.90 3.57 -28.21
N LEU A 586 22.78 2.62 -27.92
CA LEU A 586 24.17 2.65 -28.36
C LEU A 586 24.25 2.53 -29.90
N GLU A 587 23.43 1.68 -30.51
CA GLU A 587 23.37 1.56 -31.98
C GLU A 587 22.95 2.85 -32.66
N ARG A 588 22.07 3.64 -32.05
CA ARG A 588 21.61 4.96 -32.53
C ARG A 588 22.60 6.09 -32.24
N ALA A 589 23.60 5.85 -31.39
CA ALA A 589 24.61 6.86 -31.05
C ALA A 589 25.66 7.03 -32.17
N SER A 590 26.31 8.20 -32.20
CA SER A 590 27.38 8.46 -33.15
C SER A 590 28.58 7.49 -32.94
N ASN A 591 29.32 7.21 -33.98
CA ASN A 591 30.48 6.32 -33.91
C ASN A 591 31.55 6.77 -32.88
N GLU A 592 31.65 8.09 -32.63
CA GLU A 592 32.53 8.64 -31.60
C GLU A 592 32.07 8.27 -30.19
N ILE A 593 30.75 8.38 -29.92
CA ILE A 593 30.17 7.99 -28.63
C ILE A 593 30.31 6.49 -28.41
N LYS A 594 30.08 5.66 -29.43
CA LYS A 594 30.28 4.20 -29.35
C LYS A 594 31.71 3.83 -28.96
N GLN A 595 32.70 4.48 -29.58
CA GLN A 595 34.12 4.27 -29.27
C GLN A 595 34.49 4.70 -27.85
N ILE A 596 33.96 5.83 -27.37
CA ILE A 596 34.21 6.32 -26.01
C ILE A 596 33.65 5.34 -25.00
N VAL A 597 32.41 4.87 -25.18
CA VAL A 597 31.73 3.93 -24.26
C VAL A 597 32.49 2.60 -24.24
N GLN A 598 32.83 2.04 -25.37
CA GLN A 598 33.59 0.78 -25.43
C GLN A 598 34.99 0.89 -24.80
N THR A 599 35.67 2.02 -24.99
CA THR A 599 36.98 2.27 -24.37
C THR A 599 36.87 2.38 -22.84
N LEU A 600 35.83 3.07 -22.34
CA LEU A 600 35.58 3.19 -20.89
C LEU A 600 35.26 1.84 -20.26
N ILE A 601 34.43 1.02 -20.91
CA ILE A 601 34.07 -0.33 -20.43
C ILE A 601 35.34 -1.18 -20.34
N SER A 602 36.15 -1.22 -21.40
CA SER A 602 37.42 -1.99 -21.43
C SER A 602 38.39 -1.55 -20.33
N GLN A 603 38.52 -0.23 -20.09
CA GLN A 603 39.46 0.29 -19.09
C GLN A 603 39.01 -0.01 -17.66
N ILE A 604 37.70 -0.12 -17.43
CA ILE A 604 37.14 -0.45 -16.11
C ILE A 604 37.26 -1.96 -15.87
N ASP A 605 36.96 -2.80 -16.86
CA ASP A 605 37.09 -4.26 -16.78
C ASP A 605 38.55 -4.69 -16.56
N GLU A 606 39.51 -4.03 -17.24
CA GLU A 606 40.96 -4.28 -17.03
C GLU A 606 41.42 -3.90 -15.60
N LYS A 607 40.77 -2.92 -14.97
CA LYS A 607 41.26 -2.37 -13.71
C LYS A 607 40.63 -3.01 -12.49
N PHE A 608 39.39 -3.53 -12.58
CA PHE A 608 38.55 -3.81 -11.41
C PHE A 608 37.88 -5.18 -11.38
N GLU A 609 38.07 -6.08 -12.31
CA GLU A 609 37.28 -7.34 -12.38
C GLU A 609 35.79 -7.10 -12.08
N CYS A 610 35.16 -6.19 -12.82
CA CYS A 610 33.79 -5.76 -12.58
C CYS A 610 32.80 -6.52 -13.43
N ILE A 611 31.56 -6.68 -12.94
CA ILE A 611 30.42 -7.02 -13.78
C ILE A 611 29.75 -5.68 -14.16
N SER A 612 29.69 -5.36 -15.45
CA SER A 612 28.97 -4.20 -15.95
C SER A 612 27.50 -4.54 -16.14
N ILE A 613 26.61 -3.80 -15.49
CA ILE A 613 25.17 -3.92 -15.68
C ILE A 613 24.68 -2.64 -16.33
N PRO A 614 24.15 -2.68 -17.57
CA PRO A 614 23.62 -1.51 -18.23
C PRO A 614 22.32 -1.05 -17.56
N HIS A 615 22.19 0.24 -17.37
CA HIS A 615 20.97 0.89 -16.91
C HIS A 615 20.45 1.84 -18.00
N SER A 616 19.16 2.19 -17.98
CA SER A 616 18.54 3.01 -19.05
C SER A 616 19.26 4.33 -19.34
N GLU A 617 19.99 4.90 -18.38
CA GLU A 617 20.72 6.16 -18.50
C GLU A 617 22.20 6.08 -18.17
N CYS A 618 22.70 5.01 -17.54
CA CYS A 618 24.09 4.86 -17.13
C CYS A 618 24.48 3.38 -16.96
N PHE A 619 25.80 3.11 -16.93
CA PHE A 619 26.35 1.82 -16.55
C PHE A 619 26.68 1.80 -15.07
N TYR A 620 26.29 0.71 -14.37
CA TYR A 620 26.76 0.41 -13.03
C TYR A 620 27.81 -0.69 -13.11
N PHE A 621 28.92 -0.47 -12.43
CA PHE A 621 30.00 -1.45 -12.29
C PHE A 621 30.01 -1.98 -10.86
N TYR A 622 29.82 -3.28 -10.70
CA TYR A 622 29.92 -3.95 -9.41
C TYR A 622 31.27 -4.65 -9.29
N VAL A 623 32.08 -4.25 -8.33
CA VAL A 623 33.35 -4.91 -8.03
C VAL A 623 33.07 -6.25 -7.36
N LYS A 624 33.53 -7.36 -7.92
CA LYS A 624 33.46 -8.66 -7.27
C LYS A 624 34.26 -8.61 -5.96
N GLN A 625 33.61 -8.77 -4.84
CA GLN A 625 34.32 -8.98 -3.58
C GLN A 625 35.06 -10.32 -3.65
N PRO A 626 36.34 -10.39 -3.22
CA PRO A 626 37.06 -11.65 -3.15
C PRO A 626 36.31 -12.61 -2.21
N THR A 627 35.88 -13.74 -2.72
CA THR A 627 35.40 -14.84 -1.87
C THR A 627 36.57 -15.33 -1.03
N GLU A 628 36.55 -15.05 0.27
CA GLU A 628 37.45 -15.71 1.22
C GLU A 628 37.25 -17.22 1.09
N ARG A 629 38.25 -17.89 0.49
CA ARG A 629 38.39 -19.34 0.56
C ARG A 629 38.66 -19.66 2.05
N LYS A 630 37.68 -20.14 2.77
CA LYS A 630 37.94 -20.88 4.00
C LYS A 630 38.69 -22.14 3.63
N ASN A 631 39.97 -22.18 4.01
CA ASN A 631 40.72 -23.42 4.15
C ASN A 631 40.19 -24.23 5.36
#